data_f0dc8fc63a53cec589dee73c0b399668
#
_entry.id   f0dc8fc63a53cec589dee73c0b399668
#
_cell.length_a   1.000
_cell.length_b   1.000
_cell.length_c   1.000
_cell.angle_alpha   90.00
_cell.angle_beta   90.00
_cell.angle_gamma   90.00
#
_symmetry.space_group_name_H-M   'P 1'
#
loop_
_entity.id
_entity.type
_entity.pdbx_description
1 polymer ?
#
loop_
_entity_poly.entity_id
_entity_poly.type
_entity_poly.pdbx_seq_one_letter_code
_entity_poly.pdbx_strand_id
1 'polypeptide(L)'
;MLYSSREGQTKKIIQFIANKLVGSQYEIQDLQHYTAEDLSTYDKVLIGASIRYGRLSPQLYSFIAANQSYLQQNKCAFFCVNLTARKEQQGKDTPEGSVYIQTFLKKSSWKPSLIGVFAGALYYPRYSLFDKMMIRFIMSLTGGETDTTKEVEYTNWQKVTKFANQFNQM
;
A
#
# COMPACT_ATOMS: atom_id res chain seq x y z
N MET A 1 -9.10 8.17 4.84
CA MET A 1 -8.12 7.28 4.19
C MET A 1 -6.71 7.71 4.56
N LEU A 2 -5.83 6.76 4.87
CA LEU A 2 -4.47 7.04 5.33
C LEU A 2 -3.46 6.38 4.39
N TYR A 3 -2.35 7.04 4.10
CA TYR A 3 -1.30 6.43 3.30
C TYR A 3 0.08 6.66 3.89
N SER A 4 0.99 5.70 3.64
CA SER A 4 2.43 5.84 3.86
C SER A 4 3.13 5.61 2.51
N SER A 5 3.69 6.68 1.96
CA SER A 5 4.30 6.66 0.62
C SER A 5 5.59 7.46 0.61
N ARG A 6 6.62 6.95 -0.05
CA ARG A 6 7.88 7.68 -0.21
C ARG A 6 7.97 8.34 -1.60
N GLU A 7 7.72 7.57 -2.63
CA GLU A 7 7.81 8.02 -4.04
C GLU A 7 6.47 8.42 -4.65
N GLY A 8 5.38 8.39 -3.88
CA GLY A 8 4.07 8.87 -4.30
C GLY A 8 3.13 7.82 -4.89
N GLN A 9 3.58 6.59 -5.24
CA GLN A 9 2.69 5.61 -5.88
C GLN A 9 1.55 5.15 -4.97
N THR A 10 1.78 4.95 -3.67
CA THR A 10 0.71 4.62 -2.72
C THR A 10 -0.32 5.75 -2.63
N LYS A 11 0.13 7.00 -2.62
CA LYS A 11 -0.76 8.18 -2.67
C LYS A 11 -1.60 8.19 -3.94
N LYS A 12 -0.99 7.92 -5.11
CA LYS A 12 -1.68 7.84 -6.40
C LYS A 12 -2.77 6.75 -6.38
N ILE A 13 -2.46 5.58 -5.82
CA ILE A 13 -3.42 4.48 -5.71
C ILE A 13 -4.59 4.85 -4.79
N ILE A 14 -4.34 5.42 -3.61
CA ILE A 14 -5.42 5.77 -2.68
C ILE A 14 -6.31 6.88 -3.23
N GLN A 15 -5.75 7.86 -3.94
CA GLN A 15 -6.50 8.89 -4.66
C GLN A 15 -7.39 8.30 -5.76
N PHE A 16 -6.86 7.33 -6.51
CA PHE A 16 -7.65 6.62 -7.52
C PHE A 16 -8.82 5.85 -6.89
N ILE A 17 -8.57 5.15 -5.77
CA ILE A 17 -9.65 4.46 -5.02
C ILE A 17 -10.69 5.47 -4.56
N ALA A 18 -10.28 6.58 -3.94
CA ALA A 18 -11.18 7.62 -3.47
C ALA A 18 -12.10 8.16 -4.58
N ASN A 19 -11.55 8.41 -5.78
CA ASN A 19 -12.31 8.87 -6.93
C ASN A 19 -13.33 7.84 -7.47
N LYS A 20 -13.25 6.57 -7.03
CA LYS A 20 -14.22 5.53 -7.37
C LYS A 20 -15.34 5.38 -6.33
N LEU A 21 -15.25 6.04 -5.19
CA LEU A 21 -16.26 5.99 -4.15
C LEU A 21 -17.39 6.98 -4.46
N VAL A 22 -18.47 6.47 -5.01
CA VAL A 22 -19.63 7.28 -5.37
C VAL A 22 -20.47 7.57 -4.12
N GLY A 23 -20.83 8.83 -3.90
CA GLY A 23 -21.72 9.24 -2.81
C GLY A 23 -21.09 9.28 -1.43
N SER A 24 -19.76 9.10 -1.33
CA SER A 24 -19.02 9.14 -0.07
C SER A 24 -18.22 10.44 0.06
N GLN A 25 -18.21 11.04 1.23
CA GLN A 25 -17.23 12.05 1.61
C GLN A 25 -15.98 11.33 2.10
N TYR A 26 -14.80 11.84 1.75
CA TYR A 26 -13.54 11.24 2.18
C TYR A 26 -12.47 12.28 2.47
N GLU A 27 -11.59 11.91 3.37
CA GLU A 27 -10.34 12.62 3.65
C GLU A 27 -9.16 11.70 3.33
N ILE A 28 -8.08 12.27 2.81
CA ILE A 28 -6.84 11.54 2.52
C ILE A 28 -5.70 12.23 3.26
N GLN A 29 -5.07 11.53 4.19
CA GLN A 29 -3.98 12.05 5.00
C GLN A 29 -2.73 11.16 4.92
N ASP A 30 -1.55 11.80 4.99
CA ASP A 30 -0.29 11.07 5.13
C ASP A 30 -0.14 10.59 6.58
N LEU A 31 0.12 9.30 6.74
CA LEU A 31 0.30 8.69 8.06
C LEU A 31 1.46 9.31 8.86
N GLN A 32 2.46 9.90 8.17
CA GLN A 32 3.57 10.60 8.83
C GLN A 32 3.14 11.91 9.49
N HIS A 33 2.10 12.55 8.98
CA HIS A 33 1.58 13.83 9.44
C HIS A 33 0.22 13.71 10.11
N TYR A 34 -0.26 12.46 10.28
CA TYR A 34 -1.53 12.21 10.93
C TYR A 34 -1.45 12.65 12.39
N THR A 35 -2.14 13.72 12.71
CA THR A 35 -2.45 14.12 14.09
C THR A 35 -3.68 13.33 14.51
N ALA A 36 -3.60 12.70 15.68
CA ALA A 36 -4.62 11.78 16.18
C ALA A 36 -6.00 12.45 16.23
N GLU A 37 -6.73 12.37 15.13
CA GLU A 37 -8.16 12.60 15.09
C GLU A 37 -8.87 11.33 15.56
N ASP A 38 -10.03 11.49 16.17
CA ASP A 38 -10.83 10.36 16.59
C ASP A 38 -11.36 9.62 15.35
N LEU A 39 -10.88 8.41 15.10
CA LEU A 39 -11.34 7.59 13.99
C LEU A 39 -12.84 7.27 14.08
N SER A 40 -13.47 7.43 15.24
CA SER A 40 -14.89 7.13 15.44
C SER A 40 -15.83 8.04 14.63
N THR A 41 -15.30 9.15 14.10
CA THR A 41 -16.04 10.05 13.19
C THR A 41 -16.19 9.50 11.78
N TYR A 42 -15.49 8.41 11.43
CA TYR A 42 -15.52 7.81 10.09
C TYR A 42 -16.21 6.45 10.08
N ASP A 43 -17.02 6.19 9.09
CA ASP A 43 -17.70 4.89 8.89
C ASP A 43 -16.73 3.79 8.44
N LYS A 44 -15.70 4.16 7.67
CA LYS A 44 -14.73 3.22 7.07
C LYS A 44 -13.33 3.82 7.07
N VAL A 45 -12.33 2.98 7.30
CA VAL A 45 -10.92 3.38 7.19
C VAL A 45 -10.20 2.51 6.17
N LEU A 46 -9.51 3.17 5.23
CA LEU A 46 -8.60 2.53 4.30
C LEU A 46 -7.17 2.99 4.60
N ILE A 47 -6.26 2.03 4.76
CA ILE A 47 -4.83 2.30 4.97
C ILE A 47 -4.04 1.71 3.81
N GLY A 48 -3.26 2.55 3.12
CA GLY A 48 -2.32 2.12 2.08
C GLY A 48 -0.87 2.31 2.53
N ALA A 49 -0.01 1.32 2.35
CA ALA A 49 1.40 1.44 2.73
C ALA A 49 2.34 0.81 1.71
N SER A 50 3.45 1.49 1.43
CA SER A 50 4.53 0.96 0.58
C SER A 50 5.56 0.17 1.38
N ILE A 51 6.12 -0.84 0.73
CA ILE A 51 7.30 -1.55 1.23
C ILE A 51 8.55 -0.77 0.88
N ARG A 52 9.38 -0.53 1.88
CA ARG A 52 10.72 0.04 1.72
C ARG A 52 11.76 -0.84 2.41
N TYR A 53 12.84 -1.18 1.73
CA TYR A 53 13.88 -2.08 2.23
C TYR A 53 13.31 -3.38 2.82
N GLY A 54 12.30 -3.97 2.15
CA GLY A 54 11.69 -5.24 2.55
C GLY A 54 10.72 -5.17 3.73
N ARG A 55 10.32 -3.98 4.20
CA ARG A 55 9.43 -3.81 5.37
C ARG A 55 8.45 -2.65 5.24
N LEU A 56 7.38 -2.73 5.99
CA LEU A 56 6.45 -1.63 6.25
C LEU A 56 7.05 -0.67 7.29
N SER A 57 6.60 0.58 7.28
CA SER A 57 7.11 1.60 8.20
C SER A 57 6.75 1.29 9.65
N PRO A 58 7.63 1.61 10.62
CA PRO A 58 7.30 1.50 12.04
C PRO A 58 6.09 2.34 12.45
N GLN A 59 5.92 3.53 11.85
CA GLN A 59 4.79 4.42 12.11
C GLN A 59 3.44 3.76 11.83
N LEU A 60 3.37 2.89 10.77
CA LEU A 60 2.17 2.12 10.49
C LEU A 60 1.79 1.21 11.68
N TYR A 61 2.77 0.50 12.23
CA TYR A 61 2.52 -0.40 13.36
C TYR A 61 2.15 0.37 14.64
N SER A 62 2.80 1.51 14.89
CA SER A 62 2.45 2.38 16.03
C SER A 62 1.03 2.93 15.90
N PHE A 63 0.64 3.36 14.70
CA PHE A 63 -0.73 3.81 14.42
C PHE A 63 -1.75 2.70 14.65
N ILE A 64 -1.49 1.49 14.13
CA ILE A 64 -2.38 0.34 14.30
C ILE A 64 -2.52 -0.02 15.78
N ALA A 65 -1.43 -0.01 16.54
CA ALA A 65 -1.46 -0.32 17.98
C ALA A 65 -2.29 0.71 18.77
N ALA A 66 -2.13 2.00 18.45
CA ALA A 66 -2.88 3.08 19.10
C ALA A 66 -4.39 3.05 18.78
N ASN A 67 -4.77 2.52 17.61
CA ASN A 67 -6.17 2.52 17.14
C ASN A 67 -6.76 1.10 17.04
N GLN A 68 -6.17 0.12 17.73
CA GLN A 68 -6.50 -1.29 17.58
C GLN A 68 -7.98 -1.59 17.78
N SER A 69 -8.58 -1.06 18.84
CA SER A 69 -9.99 -1.32 19.17
C SER A 69 -10.91 -0.87 18.04
N TYR A 70 -10.70 0.34 17.52
CA TYR A 70 -11.49 0.85 16.40
C TYR A 70 -11.31 0.02 15.13
N LEU A 71 -10.06 -0.28 14.76
CA LEU A 71 -9.73 -1.01 13.53
C LEU A 71 -10.26 -2.45 13.54
N GLN A 72 -10.38 -3.07 14.70
CA GLN A 72 -10.93 -4.42 14.83
C GLN A 72 -12.46 -4.48 14.75
N GLN A 73 -13.14 -3.43 15.23
CA GLN A 73 -14.60 -3.39 15.35
C GLN A 73 -15.28 -2.80 14.12
N ASN A 74 -14.54 -2.08 13.29
CA ASN A 74 -15.11 -1.32 12.18
C ASN A 74 -14.67 -1.84 10.81
N LYS A 75 -15.32 -1.34 9.76
CA LYS A 75 -15.05 -1.66 8.36
C LYS A 75 -13.74 -1.02 7.90
N CYS A 76 -12.64 -1.74 8.10
CA CYS A 76 -11.32 -1.24 7.82
C CYS A 76 -10.60 -2.15 6.82
N ALA A 77 -9.96 -1.52 5.82
CA ALA A 77 -9.23 -2.19 4.75
C ALA A 77 -7.76 -1.76 4.73
N PHE A 78 -6.92 -2.63 4.20
CA PHE A 78 -5.49 -2.39 4.03
C PHE A 78 -5.03 -2.76 2.63
N PHE A 79 -4.15 -1.98 2.04
CA PHE A 79 -3.39 -2.43 0.87
C PHE A 79 -1.90 -2.15 1.01
N CYS A 80 -1.12 -3.07 0.44
CA CYS A 80 0.34 -3.00 0.40
C CYS A 80 0.80 -2.72 -1.03
N VAL A 81 1.72 -1.78 -1.18
CA VAL A 81 2.37 -1.48 -2.48
C VAL A 81 3.82 -1.94 -2.45
N ASN A 82 4.19 -2.80 -3.40
CA ASN A 82 5.54 -3.33 -3.49
C ASN A 82 5.89 -3.77 -4.91
N LEU A 83 7.18 -3.84 -5.25
CA LEU A 83 7.62 -4.21 -6.59
C LEU A 83 7.50 -5.72 -6.90
N THR A 84 7.46 -6.60 -5.89
CA THR A 84 7.34 -8.04 -6.15
C THR A 84 5.95 -8.41 -6.65
N ALA A 85 4.93 -7.61 -6.33
CA ALA A 85 3.56 -7.81 -6.80
C ALA A 85 3.39 -7.73 -8.34
N ARG A 86 4.40 -7.23 -9.09
CA ARG A 86 4.40 -7.28 -10.55
C ARG A 86 4.46 -8.72 -11.10
N LYS A 87 4.85 -9.68 -10.27
CA LYS A 87 4.93 -11.11 -10.62
C LYS A 87 3.58 -11.81 -10.35
N GLU A 88 2.54 -11.35 -11.04
CA GLU A 88 1.17 -11.85 -10.90
C GLU A 88 1.05 -13.33 -11.16
N GLN A 89 1.76 -13.85 -12.18
CA GLN A 89 1.78 -15.28 -12.52
C GLN A 89 2.33 -16.17 -11.38
N GLN A 90 3.08 -15.58 -10.43
CA GLN A 90 3.57 -16.27 -9.23
C GLN A 90 2.66 -16.01 -8.00
N GLY A 91 1.51 -15.39 -8.18
CA GLY A 91 0.59 -15.04 -7.11
C GLY A 91 1.13 -14.00 -6.12
N LYS A 92 2.21 -13.24 -6.47
CA LYS A 92 2.84 -12.27 -5.56
C LYS A 92 2.01 -11.03 -5.31
N ASP A 93 0.92 -10.87 -6.02
CA ASP A 93 -0.07 -9.81 -5.93
C ASP A 93 -1.33 -10.22 -5.16
N THR A 94 -1.29 -11.35 -4.47
CA THR A 94 -2.36 -11.82 -3.59
C THR A 94 -1.94 -11.74 -2.12
N PRO A 95 -2.88 -11.63 -1.17
CA PRO A 95 -2.57 -11.66 0.25
C PRO A 95 -1.78 -12.90 0.67
N GLU A 96 -2.12 -14.07 0.13
CA GLU A 96 -1.51 -15.37 0.44
C GLU A 96 -0.08 -15.46 -0.13
N GLY A 97 0.13 -14.98 -1.35
CA GLY A 97 1.42 -15.04 -2.03
C GLY A 97 2.38 -13.90 -1.67
N SER A 98 1.90 -12.87 -0.99
CA SER A 98 2.73 -11.74 -0.58
C SER A 98 3.42 -11.99 0.76
N VAL A 99 4.72 -12.18 0.75
CA VAL A 99 5.54 -12.31 1.97
C VAL A 99 5.36 -11.10 2.91
N TYR A 100 5.10 -9.92 2.36
CA TYR A 100 4.91 -8.69 3.13
C TYR A 100 3.59 -8.69 3.89
N ILE A 101 2.50 -9.13 3.26
CA ILE A 101 1.21 -9.30 3.93
C ILE A 101 1.28 -10.41 4.96
N GLN A 102 1.90 -11.54 4.65
CA GLN A 102 2.08 -12.63 5.62
C GLN A 102 2.88 -12.16 6.85
N THR A 103 3.92 -11.36 6.64
CA THR A 103 4.70 -10.76 7.73
C THR A 103 3.88 -9.73 8.51
N PHE A 104 3.09 -8.90 7.82
CA PHE A 104 2.19 -7.94 8.44
C PHE A 104 1.18 -8.64 9.35
N LEU A 105 0.48 -9.66 8.86
CA LEU A 105 -0.53 -10.41 9.61
C LEU A 105 0.04 -11.17 10.84
N LYS A 106 1.33 -11.51 10.80
CA LYS A 106 2.02 -12.11 11.97
C LYS A 106 2.41 -11.06 13.01
N LYS A 107 2.76 -9.84 12.58
CA LYS A 107 3.26 -8.77 13.47
C LYS A 107 2.18 -7.85 13.98
N SER A 108 1.11 -7.67 13.19
CA SER A 108 0.02 -6.77 13.52
C SER A 108 -1.02 -7.45 14.39
N SER A 109 -1.48 -6.74 15.42
CA SER A 109 -2.64 -7.12 16.21
C SER A 109 -3.97 -6.97 15.46
N TRP A 110 -3.97 -6.20 14.37
CA TRP A 110 -5.14 -5.96 13.53
C TRP A 110 -5.13 -6.84 12.28
N LYS A 111 -6.29 -7.41 11.97
CA LYS A 111 -6.54 -8.18 10.75
C LYS A 111 -7.60 -7.45 9.92
N PRO A 112 -7.21 -6.78 8.83
CA PRO A 112 -8.15 -6.05 7.98
C PRO A 112 -9.21 -6.95 7.37
N SER A 113 -10.43 -6.43 7.26
CA SER A 113 -11.55 -7.15 6.62
C SER A 113 -11.35 -7.30 5.10
N LEU A 114 -10.60 -6.41 4.48
CA LEU A 114 -10.23 -6.46 3.06
C LEU A 114 -8.74 -6.13 2.91
N ILE A 115 -8.02 -6.96 2.15
CA ILE A 115 -6.58 -6.77 1.90
C ILE A 115 -6.29 -6.73 0.41
N GLY A 116 -5.58 -5.68 -0.04
CA GLY A 116 -5.08 -5.54 -1.41
C GLY A 116 -3.56 -5.63 -1.47
N VAL A 117 -3.04 -6.14 -2.58
CA VAL A 117 -1.60 -6.15 -2.88
C VAL A 117 -1.40 -5.62 -4.29
N PHE A 118 -0.71 -4.51 -4.41
CA PHE A 118 -0.53 -3.84 -5.69
C PHE A 118 0.95 -3.69 -6.03
N ALA A 119 1.26 -3.85 -7.32
CA ALA A 119 2.57 -3.48 -7.81
C ALA A 119 2.74 -1.96 -7.74
N GLY A 120 3.93 -1.52 -7.36
CA GLY A 120 4.29 -0.11 -7.33
C GLY A 120 4.84 0.39 -8.67
N ALA A 121 5.67 1.41 -8.59
CA ALA A 121 6.41 1.97 -9.72
C ALA A 121 7.90 2.09 -9.39
N LEU A 122 8.70 2.09 -10.45
CA LEU A 122 10.12 2.41 -10.40
C LEU A 122 10.31 3.84 -10.89
N TYR A 123 10.86 4.68 -10.05
CA TYR A 123 11.17 6.07 -10.36
C TYR A 123 12.69 6.29 -10.28
N TYR A 124 13.47 5.55 -11.07
CA TYR A 124 14.93 5.59 -11.04
C TYR A 124 15.54 7.00 -11.03
N PRO A 125 15.08 7.96 -11.84
CA PRO A 125 15.63 9.30 -11.81
C PRO A 125 15.53 10.01 -10.45
N ARG A 126 14.54 9.61 -9.62
CA ARG A 126 14.26 10.23 -8.30
C ARG A 126 15.03 9.57 -7.17
N TYR A 127 15.68 8.43 -7.41
CA TYR A 127 16.40 7.69 -6.38
C TYR A 127 17.78 8.26 -6.12
N SER A 128 18.24 8.15 -4.85
CA SER A 128 19.65 8.37 -4.51
C SER A 128 20.53 7.39 -5.30
N LEU A 129 21.83 7.71 -5.44
CA LEU A 129 22.77 6.82 -6.14
C LEU A 129 22.80 5.41 -5.51
N PHE A 130 22.80 5.35 -4.18
CA PHE A 130 22.78 4.08 -3.45
C PHE A 130 21.49 3.27 -3.73
N ASP A 131 20.32 3.90 -3.60
CA ASP A 131 19.04 3.25 -3.89
C ASP A 131 18.96 2.77 -5.33
N LYS A 132 19.43 3.60 -6.26
CA LYS A 132 19.46 3.30 -7.70
C LYS A 132 20.29 2.05 -7.99
N MET A 133 21.46 1.94 -7.42
CA MET A 133 22.33 0.76 -7.57
C MET A 133 21.71 -0.49 -6.94
N MET A 134 21.20 -0.37 -5.72
CA MET A 134 20.60 -1.48 -4.99
C MET A 134 19.32 -1.99 -5.71
N ILE A 135 18.44 -1.10 -6.14
CA ILE A 135 17.21 -1.47 -6.85
C ILE A 135 17.54 -2.08 -8.21
N ARG A 136 18.50 -1.49 -8.95
CA ARG A 136 18.98 -2.06 -10.23
C ARG A 136 19.49 -3.49 -10.07
N PHE A 137 20.28 -3.75 -9.03
CA PHE A 137 20.78 -5.09 -8.71
C PHE A 137 19.61 -6.06 -8.44
N ILE A 138 18.65 -5.69 -7.60
CA ILE A 138 17.48 -6.52 -7.31
C ILE A 138 16.66 -6.77 -8.60
N MET A 139 16.47 -5.73 -9.42
CA MET A 139 15.70 -5.85 -10.65
C MET A 139 16.40 -6.74 -11.67
N SER A 140 17.73 -6.68 -11.77
CA SER A 140 18.52 -7.59 -12.61
C SER A 140 18.33 -9.05 -12.20
N LEU A 141 18.39 -9.36 -10.90
CA LEU A 141 18.17 -10.70 -10.38
C LEU A 141 16.72 -11.21 -10.53
N THR A 142 15.77 -10.32 -10.66
CA THR A 142 14.33 -10.64 -10.63
C THR A 142 13.62 -10.41 -11.95
N GLY A 143 14.38 -10.13 -13.03
CA GLY A 143 13.83 -9.92 -14.38
C GLY A 143 12.99 -8.65 -14.52
N GLY A 144 13.38 -7.57 -13.85
CA GLY A 144 12.73 -6.26 -13.96
C GLY A 144 13.54 -5.27 -14.81
N GLU A 145 13.03 -4.03 -14.94
CA GLU A 145 13.70 -2.95 -15.66
C GLU A 145 14.99 -2.51 -14.94
N THR A 146 16.08 -2.43 -15.68
CA THR A 146 17.41 -2.05 -15.18
C THR A 146 17.95 -0.74 -15.76
N ASP A 147 17.24 -0.15 -16.71
CA ASP A 147 17.56 1.16 -17.25
C ASP A 147 17.22 2.25 -16.24
N THR A 148 18.26 2.85 -15.67
CA THR A 148 18.14 3.83 -14.58
C THR A 148 17.70 5.22 -15.03
N THR A 149 17.44 5.42 -16.31
CA THR A 149 16.89 6.66 -16.88
C THR A 149 15.37 6.65 -16.96
N LYS A 150 14.75 5.47 -16.78
CA LYS A 150 13.30 5.26 -16.97
C LYS A 150 12.52 5.38 -15.67
N GLU A 151 11.27 5.79 -15.83
CA GLU A 151 10.19 5.60 -14.86
C GLU A 151 9.24 4.53 -15.41
N VAL A 152 8.95 3.48 -14.63
CA VAL A 152 8.11 2.35 -15.04
C VAL A 152 7.06 2.08 -13.98
N GLU A 153 5.79 2.15 -14.37
CA GLU A 153 4.67 1.82 -13.51
C GLU A 153 4.17 0.40 -13.79
N TYR A 154 4.10 -0.41 -12.73
CA TYR A 154 3.64 -1.80 -12.79
C TYR A 154 2.23 -1.99 -12.20
N THR A 155 1.59 -0.92 -11.76
CA THR A 155 0.28 -1.00 -11.09
C THR A 155 -0.80 -1.51 -12.03
N ASN A 156 -1.44 -2.61 -11.67
CA ASN A 156 -2.61 -3.12 -12.38
C ASN A 156 -3.87 -2.37 -11.89
N TRP A 157 -4.27 -1.36 -12.65
CA TRP A 157 -5.41 -0.49 -12.31
C TRP A 157 -6.76 -1.21 -12.32
N GLN A 158 -6.90 -2.31 -13.04
CA GLN A 158 -8.12 -3.13 -13.01
C GLN A 158 -8.27 -3.80 -11.63
N LYS A 159 -7.17 -4.32 -11.05
CA LYS A 159 -7.17 -4.87 -9.69
C LYS A 159 -7.44 -3.79 -8.64
N VAL A 160 -6.87 -2.60 -8.81
CA VAL A 160 -7.19 -1.46 -7.93
C VAL A 160 -8.68 -1.09 -8.01
N THR A 161 -9.25 -1.08 -9.22
CA THR A 161 -10.69 -0.82 -9.42
C THR A 161 -11.56 -1.88 -8.73
N LYS A 162 -11.21 -3.16 -8.87
CA LYS A 162 -11.93 -4.25 -8.19
C LYS A 162 -11.90 -4.09 -6.67
N PHE A 163 -10.72 -3.77 -6.12
CA PHE A 163 -10.56 -3.51 -4.70
C PHE A 163 -11.37 -2.28 -4.23
N ALA A 164 -11.38 -1.20 -5.01
CA ALA A 164 -12.17 0.00 -4.71
C ALA A 164 -13.67 -0.33 -4.62
N ASN A 165 -14.18 -1.13 -5.57
CA ASN A 165 -15.57 -1.57 -5.56
C ASN A 165 -15.89 -2.43 -4.33
N GLN A 166 -15.00 -3.36 -3.95
CA GLN A 166 -15.18 -4.18 -2.74
C GLN A 166 -15.17 -3.30 -1.49
N PHE A 167 -14.24 -2.33 -1.39
CA PHE A 167 -14.18 -1.40 -0.28
C PHE A 167 -15.43 -0.53 -0.19
N ASN A 168 -15.99 -0.10 -1.32
CA ASN A 168 -17.21 0.69 -1.35
C ASN A 168 -18.43 -0.11 -0.82
N GLN A 169 -18.46 -1.42 -1.08
CA GLN A 169 -19.54 -2.31 -0.67
C GLN A 169 -19.45 -2.80 0.79
N MET A 170 -18.31 -2.62 1.46
CA MET A 170 -18.17 -2.93 2.89
C MET A 170 -19.14 -2.09 3.73
#